data_3f181a2a3103dd6633d3e1b4f583c435
#
_entry.id   3f181a2a3103dd6633d3e1b4f583c435
#
_cell.length_a   1.000
_cell.length_b   1.000
_cell.length_c   1.000
_cell.angle_alpha   90.00
_cell.angle_beta   90.00
_cell.angle_gamma   90.00
#
_symmetry.space_group_name_H-M   'P 1'
#
loop_
_entity.id
_entity.type
_entity.pdbx_description
1 polymer ?
#
loop_
_entity_poly.entity_id
_entity_poly.type
_entity_poly.pdbx_seq_one_letter_code
_entity_poly.pdbx_strand_id
1 'polypeptide(L)'
;MSDPNGLTWAATLVSLAVAIPTAGHAVIYKRDPRSATLWVLLIALLPLGGSLLYGLFGINRYQRRARRLFPGADPAVRQDLAPTMPQAVSAPFAGLAHLVGRATGQSLTSGNRIEPLVDGEQAYPAMLAAIESARHSVALASYIFDSQGIGAQFVDALRRAHERGAQVRVLIDDVYARWRPRSAYRALQRAGVPAATFNPTLIPARLHAAHLRNHRKLLVIDGETGFTGGMNIFSPYWRPDAPEQACHDLHFRLRGPVVAHLMRCFTDDWCDTTGERLSKGFWGEPPATADEQGTSWARGIEAGPDEALDRMRWTFMGALSAAKHSVRIWTPYFVPDQPMIAALSTAALRGVRVEVLTPANGDHPTVQWAARAHYWQVLEHGVRIFERPGPFDHSKLMLIDGQWCCLGSANWDARSLRLNFEFNVEVYDTALSTRLESLFDAARDASDEISAMALRARPLAIRLRDGVARLFTPIL
;
A
#
# COMPACT_ATOMS: atom_id res chain seq x y z
N MET A 1 -52.95 24.58 23.64
CA MET A 1 -52.42 23.34 24.28
C MET A 1 -52.11 22.37 23.18
N SER A 2 -50.86 22.16 22.86
CA SER A 2 -50.39 21.17 21.91
C SER A 2 -50.66 19.77 22.49
N ASP A 3 -51.32 18.91 21.72
CA ASP A 3 -51.61 17.52 22.12
C ASP A 3 -50.29 16.75 22.27
N PRO A 4 -49.89 16.35 23.50
CA PRO A 4 -48.61 15.66 23.74
C PRO A 4 -48.55 14.29 23.01
N ASN A 5 -49.71 13.68 22.70
CA ASN A 5 -49.78 12.44 21.95
C ASN A 5 -49.47 12.64 20.47
N GLY A 6 -49.95 13.78 19.88
CA GLY A 6 -49.67 14.10 18.47
C GLY A 6 -48.17 14.30 18.18
N LEU A 7 -47.48 14.94 19.12
CA LEU A 7 -46.02 15.19 18.99
C LEU A 7 -45.18 13.87 19.06
N THR A 8 -45.59 12.96 19.95
CA THR A 8 -44.92 11.65 20.09
C THR A 8 -45.18 10.76 18.87
N TRP A 9 -46.39 10.74 18.32
CA TRP A 9 -46.66 9.99 17.09
C TRP A 9 -45.91 10.55 15.89
N ALA A 10 -45.85 11.88 15.73
CA ALA A 10 -45.06 12.51 14.67
C ALA A 10 -43.59 12.16 14.75
N ALA A 11 -42.98 12.23 15.96
CA ALA A 11 -41.57 11.86 16.20
C ALA A 11 -41.33 10.38 15.89
N THR A 12 -42.24 9.49 16.26
CA THR A 12 -42.13 8.06 15.96
C THR A 12 -42.23 7.79 14.46
N LEU A 13 -43.13 8.42 13.74
CA LEU A 13 -43.28 8.26 12.27
C LEU A 13 -42.02 8.77 11.54
N VAL A 14 -41.47 9.91 11.93
CA VAL A 14 -40.20 10.44 11.39
C VAL A 14 -39.04 9.48 11.66
N SER A 15 -38.96 8.95 12.89
CA SER A 15 -37.92 7.98 13.25
C SER A 15 -37.99 6.71 12.39
N LEU A 16 -39.18 6.16 12.17
CA LEU A 16 -39.38 4.98 11.31
C LEU A 16 -39.13 5.29 9.83
N ALA A 17 -39.56 6.46 9.35
CA ALA A 17 -39.29 6.90 7.98
C ALA A 17 -37.81 7.04 7.63
N VAL A 18 -36.95 7.31 8.62
CA VAL A 18 -35.52 7.34 8.45
C VAL A 18 -34.88 5.96 8.70
N ALA A 19 -35.33 5.25 9.71
CA ALA A 19 -34.73 3.96 10.12
C ALA A 19 -34.94 2.85 9.09
N ILE A 20 -36.15 2.72 8.55
CA ILE A 20 -36.46 1.63 7.61
C ILE A 20 -35.62 1.70 6.32
N PRO A 21 -35.57 2.83 5.60
CA PRO A 21 -34.70 2.92 4.41
C PRO A 21 -33.21 2.74 4.74
N THR A 22 -32.77 3.23 5.91
CA THR A 22 -31.38 3.11 6.34
C THR A 22 -31.02 1.67 6.67
N ALA A 23 -31.87 0.94 7.38
CA ALA A 23 -31.69 -0.49 7.64
C ALA A 23 -31.76 -1.30 6.33
N GLY A 24 -32.72 -0.99 5.45
CA GLY A 24 -32.81 -1.58 4.12
C GLY A 24 -31.53 -1.39 3.29
N HIS A 25 -30.96 -0.19 3.33
CA HIS A 25 -29.68 0.07 2.69
C HIS A 25 -28.55 -0.79 3.30
N ALA A 26 -28.53 -0.96 4.63
CA ALA A 26 -27.53 -1.81 5.27
C ALA A 26 -27.65 -3.28 4.84
N VAL A 27 -28.87 -3.81 4.75
CA VAL A 27 -29.16 -5.19 4.31
C VAL A 27 -28.72 -5.41 2.86
N ILE A 28 -29.03 -4.47 1.96
CA ILE A 28 -28.77 -4.63 0.52
C ILE A 28 -27.30 -4.42 0.16
N TYR A 29 -26.61 -3.44 0.77
CA TYR A 29 -25.31 -2.98 0.29
C TYR A 29 -24.13 -3.38 1.17
N LYS A 30 -24.35 -3.92 2.39
CA LYS A 30 -23.26 -4.45 3.20
C LYS A 30 -22.86 -5.84 2.71
N ARG A 31 -21.58 -6.00 2.35
CA ARG A 31 -21.03 -7.28 1.87
C ARG A 31 -20.86 -8.31 2.99
N ASP A 32 -20.56 -7.86 4.20
CA ASP A 32 -20.41 -8.72 5.37
C ASP A 32 -21.72 -8.80 6.16
N PRO A 33 -22.36 -9.99 6.26
CA PRO A 33 -23.62 -10.17 6.98
C PRO A 33 -23.54 -9.78 8.47
N ARG A 34 -22.40 -10.02 9.14
CA ARG A 34 -22.21 -9.67 10.55
C ARG A 34 -22.26 -8.15 10.74
N SER A 35 -21.57 -7.41 9.86
CA SER A 35 -21.63 -5.95 9.85
C SER A 35 -23.05 -5.44 9.52
N ALA A 36 -23.75 -6.07 8.56
CA ALA A 36 -25.11 -5.72 8.24
C ALA A 36 -26.04 -5.89 9.45
N THR A 37 -25.95 -7.04 10.13
CA THR A 37 -26.76 -7.34 11.34
C THR A 37 -26.50 -6.33 12.44
N LEU A 38 -25.22 -6.01 12.74
CA LEU A 38 -24.89 -5.02 13.77
C LEU A 38 -25.46 -3.63 13.47
N TRP A 39 -25.39 -3.18 12.19
CA TRP A 39 -25.96 -1.91 11.78
C TRP A 39 -27.49 -1.91 11.87
N VAL A 40 -28.16 -2.97 11.44
CA VAL A 40 -29.61 -3.10 11.55
C VAL A 40 -30.04 -3.07 13.02
N LEU A 41 -29.35 -3.81 13.91
CA LEU A 41 -29.63 -3.79 15.34
C LEU A 41 -29.42 -2.39 15.94
N LEU A 42 -28.32 -1.71 15.60
CA LEU A 42 -28.06 -0.35 16.07
C LEU A 42 -29.15 0.65 15.62
N ILE A 43 -29.59 0.53 14.34
CA ILE A 43 -30.67 1.37 13.80
C ILE A 43 -32.00 1.04 14.48
N ALA A 44 -32.28 -0.23 14.76
CA ALA A 44 -33.52 -0.64 15.44
C ALA A 44 -33.57 -0.14 16.91
N LEU A 45 -32.43 -0.21 17.61
CA LEU A 45 -32.34 0.27 19.00
C LEU A 45 -32.32 1.79 19.13
N LEU A 46 -31.71 2.49 18.18
CA LEU A 46 -31.55 3.94 18.14
C LEU A 46 -31.92 4.48 16.75
N PRO A 47 -33.23 4.60 16.41
CA PRO A 47 -33.65 4.83 15.03
C PRO A 47 -33.01 6.04 14.34
N LEU A 48 -32.98 7.20 14.99
CA LEU A 48 -32.35 8.41 14.43
C LEU A 48 -30.83 8.40 14.64
N GLY A 49 -30.37 8.07 15.86
CA GLY A 49 -28.93 8.03 16.18
C GLY A 49 -28.20 6.95 15.43
N GLY A 50 -28.74 5.74 15.37
CA GLY A 50 -28.18 4.63 14.61
C GLY A 50 -28.17 4.88 13.12
N SER A 51 -29.23 5.50 12.57
CA SER A 51 -29.30 5.91 11.17
C SER A 51 -28.26 6.99 10.84
N LEU A 52 -28.07 7.97 11.71
CA LEU A 52 -27.04 8.99 11.57
C LEU A 52 -25.64 8.37 11.60
N LEU A 53 -25.36 7.51 12.59
CA LEU A 53 -24.08 6.80 12.70
C LEU A 53 -23.84 5.90 11.48
N TYR A 54 -24.87 5.17 11.01
CA TYR A 54 -24.76 4.40 9.77
C TYR A 54 -24.48 5.30 8.57
N GLY A 55 -25.17 6.45 8.47
CA GLY A 55 -24.90 7.44 7.44
C GLY A 55 -23.47 7.96 7.46
N LEU A 56 -22.89 8.16 8.62
CA LEU A 56 -21.52 8.68 8.77
C LEU A 56 -20.44 7.59 8.59
N PHE A 57 -20.63 6.42 9.20
CA PHE A 57 -19.60 5.39 9.32
C PHE A 57 -19.94 4.07 8.61
N GLY A 58 -21.23 3.80 8.39
CA GLY A 58 -21.70 2.55 7.81
C GLY A 58 -21.64 2.51 6.28
N ILE A 59 -21.89 3.61 5.60
CA ILE A 59 -21.88 3.66 4.15
C ILE A 59 -20.44 3.76 3.65
N ASN A 60 -20.02 2.77 2.85
CA ASN A 60 -18.71 2.83 2.19
C ASN A 60 -18.73 3.89 1.06
N ARG A 61 -18.58 5.15 1.47
CA ARG A 61 -18.54 6.29 0.53
C ARG A 61 -17.20 6.43 -0.16
N TYR A 62 -16.15 5.76 0.37
CA TYR A 62 -14.79 5.89 -0.13
C TYR A 62 -14.67 5.40 -1.56
N GLN A 63 -15.20 4.21 -1.88
CA GLN A 63 -15.19 3.68 -3.25
C GLN A 63 -15.92 4.57 -4.25
N ARG A 64 -17.14 5.03 -3.90
CA ARG A 64 -17.93 5.93 -4.79
C ARG A 64 -17.21 7.27 -4.98
N ARG A 65 -16.52 7.74 -3.96
CA ARG A 65 -15.79 9.00 -4.00
C ARG A 65 -14.46 8.85 -4.74
N ALA A 66 -13.71 7.79 -4.49
CA ALA A 66 -12.48 7.48 -5.22
C ALA A 66 -12.76 7.40 -6.72
N ARG A 67 -13.78 6.65 -7.14
CA ARG A 67 -14.21 6.59 -8.55
C ARG A 67 -14.65 7.94 -9.14
N ARG A 68 -15.17 8.87 -8.34
CA ARG A 68 -15.55 10.22 -8.79
C ARG A 68 -14.39 11.19 -8.86
N LEU A 69 -13.45 11.08 -7.91
CA LEU A 69 -12.26 11.94 -7.83
C LEU A 69 -11.16 11.47 -8.77
N PHE A 70 -11.09 10.17 -8.99
CA PHE A 70 -10.08 9.48 -9.79
C PHE A 70 -10.81 8.54 -10.77
N PRO A 71 -11.41 9.09 -11.83
CA PRO A 71 -12.04 8.29 -12.87
C PRO A 71 -10.97 7.56 -13.66
N GLY A 72 -10.63 6.35 -13.23
CA GLY A 72 -9.70 5.48 -13.94
C GLY A 72 -10.16 5.18 -15.36
N ALA A 73 -9.28 4.67 -16.19
CA ALA A 73 -9.63 4.21 -17.54
C ALA A 73 -10.75 3.15 -17.48
N ASP A 74 -11.69 3.25 -18.43
CA ASP A 74 -12.88 2.40 -18.52
C ASP A 74 -12.51 0.90 -18.36
N PRO A 75 -13.12 0.18 -17.40
CA PRO A 75 -12.88 -1.25 -17.24
C PRO A 75 -13.16 -2.08 -18.49
N ALA A 76 -14.06 -1.62 -19.36
CA ALA A 76 -14.36 -2.28 -20.63
C ALA A 76 -13.16 -2.30 -21.59
N VAL A 77 -12.31 -1.27 -21.58
CA VAL A 77 -11.09 -1.20 -22.41
C VAL A 77 -10.00 -2.16 -21.92
N ARG A 78 -10.05 -2.56 -20.64
CA ARG A 78 -9.08 -3.49 -20.04
C ARG A 78 -9.42 -4.98 -20.26
N GLN A 79 -10.64 -5.30 -20.68
CA GLN A 79 -11.10 -6.70 -20.82
C GLN A 79 -10.58 -7.41 -22.10
N ASP A 80 -10.17 -6.65 -23.12
CA ASP A 80 -9.75 -7.22 -24.42
C ASP A 80 -8.28 -7.64 -24.49
N LEU A 81 -7.47 -7.30 -23.49
CA LEU A 81 -6.10 -7.79 -23.41
C LEU A 81 -6.09 -9.14 -22.68
N ALA A 82 -6.34 -10.22 -23.42
CA ALA A 82 -5.99 -11.56 -22.95
C ALA A 82 -4.49 -11.56 -22.66
N PRO A 83 -4.04 -11.67 -21.40
CA PRO A 83 -2.61 -11.62 -21.09
C PRO A 83 -1.95 -12.82 -21.77
N THR A 84 -1.10 -12.55 -22.76
CA THR A 84 -0.29 -13.58 -23.39
C THR A 84 0.60 -14.16 -22.28
N MET A 85 0.37 -15.44 -21.95
CA MET A 85 1.14 -16.13 -20.93
C MET A 85 2.54 -16.38 -21.47
N PRO A 86 3.59 -15.84 -20.83
CA PRO A 86 4.95 -16.16 -21.23
C PRO A 86 5.22 -17.64 -20.92
N GLN A 87 5.73 -18.41 -21.90
CA GLN A 87 6.21 -19.78 -21.68
C GLN A 87 7.32 -19.87 -20.63
N ALA A 88 7.96 -18.74 -20.31
CA ALA A 88 9.04 -18.62 -19.35
C ALA A 88 8.59 -18.61 -17.87
N VAL A 89 7.30 -18.37 -17.57
CA VAL A 89 6.80 -18.50 -16.20
C VAL A 89 6.60 -19.97 -15.88
N SER A 90 7.26 -20.46 -14.82
CA SER A 90 7.18 -21.87 -14.42
C SER A 90 5.72 -22.30 -14.19
N ALA A 91 5.38 -23.53 -14.52
CA ALA A 91 4.02 -24.07 -14.45
C ALA A 91 3.28 -23.81 -13.11
N PRO A 92 3.94 -23.85 -11.94
CA PRO A 92 3.28 -23.53 -10.67
C PRO A 92 2.72 -22.11 -10.58
N PHE A 93 3.36 -21.15 -11.26
CA PHE A 93 2.99 -19.72 -11.18
C PHE A 93 2.14 -19.24 -12.37
N ALA A 94 1.84 -20.10 -13.35
CA ALA A 94 1.03 -19.74 -14.50
C ALA A 94 -0.35 -19.22 -14.09
N GLY A 95 -1.00 -19.88 -13.12
CA GLY A 95 -2.29 -19.45 -12.56
C GLY A 95 -2.22 -18.09 -11.85
N LEU A 96 -1.13 -17.84 -11.12
CA LEU A 96 -0.90 -16.54 -10.45
C LEU A 96 -0.70 -15.43 -11.49
N ALA A 97 0.17 -15.64 -12.49
CA ALA A 97 0.42 -14.66 -13.54
C ALA A 97 -0.86 -14.32 -14.32
N HIS A 98 -1.72 -15.31 -14.58
CA HIS A 98 -3.03 -15.10 -15.20
C HIS A 98 -3.97 -14.30 -14.29
N LEU A 99 -4.09 -14.68 -13.00
CA LEU A 99 -4.93 -13.99 -12.03
C LEU A 99 -4.55 -12.51 -11.93
N VAL A 100 -3.27 -12.21 -11.73
CA VAL A 100 -2.80 -10.82 -11.60
C VAL A 100 -2.97 -10.06 -12.91
N GLY A 101 -2.75 -10.70 -14.06
CA GLY A 101 -3.04 -10.11 -15.37
C GLY A 101 -4.50 -9.69 -15.51
N ARG A 102 -5.43 -10.57 -15.15
CA ARG A 102 -6.85 -10.27 -15.17
C ARG A 102 -7.25 -9.19 -14.16
N ALA A 103 -6.67 -9.24 -12.96
CA ALA A 103 -6.99 -8.27 -11.91
C ALA A 103 -6.49 -6.85 -12.24
N THR A 104 -5.35 -6.74 -12.90
CA THR A 104 -4.71 -5.44 -13.20
C THR A 104 -5.00 -4.91 -14.60
N GLY A 105 -5.34 -5.77 -15.56
CA GLY A 105 -5.38 -5.45 -16.98
C GLY A 105 -4.01 -5.11 -17.56
N GLN A 106 -2.91 -5.52 -16.89
CA GLN A 106 -1.54 -5.23 -17.27
C GLN A 106 -0.85 -6.48 -17.75
N SER A 107 -0.05 -6.38 -18.82
CA SER A 107 0.79 -7.47 -19.30
C SER A 107 2.03 -7.63 -18.44
N LEU A 108 2.50 -8.87 -18.29
CA LEU A 108 3.80 -9.18 -17.74
C LEU A 108 4.86 -8.83 -18.80
N THR A 109 5.91 -8.12 -18.40
CA THR A 109 6.98 -7.68 -19.32
C THR A 109 8.29 -8.41 -19.01
N SER A 110 9.03 -8.77 -20.05
CA SER A 110 10.37 -9.37 -19.94
C SER A 110 11.48 -8.32 -20.06
N GLY A 111 12.71 -8.72 -19.81
CA GLY A 111 13.86 -7.84 -20.03
C GLY A 111 14.06 -6.82 -18.90
N ASN A 112 13.47 -7.06 -17.72
CA ASN A 112 13.64 -6.15 -16.61
C ASN A 112 14.85 -6.51 -15.75
N ARG A 113 15.50 -5.49 -15.18
CA ARG A 113 16.53 -5.61 -14.16
C ARG A 113 16.04 -4.95 -12.88
N ILE A 114 16.02 -5.70 -11.80
CA ILE A 114 15.54 -5.24 -10.49
C ILE A 114 16.66 -5.44 -9.48
N GLU A 115 17.04 -4.37 -8.83
CA GLU A 115 18.14 -4.35 -7.88
C GLU A 115 17.63 -3.90 -6.51
N PRO A 116 17.76 -4.73 -5.47
CA PRO A 116 17.42 -4.32 -4.11
C PRO A 116 18.46 -3.36 -3.56
N LEU A 117 17.98 -2.30 -2.94
CA LEU A 117 18.73 -1.29 -2.22
C LEU A 117 18.31 -1.38 -0.75
N VAL A 118 19.24 -1.84 0.07
CA VAL A 118 19.01 -2.05 1.50
C VAL A 118 19.25 -0.76 2.24
N ASP A 119 18.28 -0.35 3.01
CA ASP A 119 18.31 0.83 3.85
C ASP A 119 18.61 2.15 3.10
N GLY A 120 18.57 3.27 3.81
CA GLY A 120 18.80 4.59 3.24
C GLY A 120 20.21 4.77 2.67
N GLU A 121 21.21 4.07 3.24
CA GLU A 121 22.60 4.13 2.82
C GLU A 121 22.82 3.70 1.37
N GLN A 122 22.02 2.75 0.87
CA GLN A 122 22.08 2.34 -0.53
C GLN A 122 21.05 3.08 -1.39
N ALA A 123 19.85 3.30 -0.86
CA ALA A 123 18.75 3.84 -1.65
C ALA A 123 18.94 5.33 -1.98
N TYR A 124 19.22 6.17 -0.99
CA TYR A 124 19.25 7.61 -1.24
C TYR A 124 20.40 8.07 -2.14
N PRO A 125 21.64 7.60 -1.99
CA PRO A 125 22.69 7.94 -2.95
C PRO A 125 22.35 7.51 -4.38
N ALA A 126 21.76 6.32 -4.56
CA ALA A 126 21.36 5.82 -5.87
C ALA A 126 20.23 6.68 -6.50
N MET A 127 19.24 7.10 -5.70
CA MET A 127 18.15 7.97 -6.14
C MET A 127 18.65 9.38 -6.48
N LEU A 128 19.50 9.96 -5.63
CA LEU A 128 20.10 11.29 -5.85
C LEU A 128 20.96 11.31 -7.11
N ALA A 129 21.82 10.30 -7.28
CA ALA A 129 22.64 10.17 -8.50
C ALA A 129 21.78 10.06 -9.77
N ALA A 130 20.65 9.34 -9.68
CA ALA A 130 19.71 9.23 -10.79
C ALA A 130 19.04 10.61 -11.12
N ILE A 131 18.63 11.36 -10.10
CA ILE A 131 18.07 12.74 -10.30
C ILE A 131 19.13 13.67 -10.91
N GLU A 132 20.38 13.58 -10.47
CA GLU A 132 21.47 14.39 -11.04
C GLU A 132 21.76 14.05 -12.50
N SER A 133 21.59 12.79 -12.89
CA SER A 133 21.77 12.34 -14.29
C SER A 133 20.59 12.63 -15.21
N ALA A 134 19.45 13.07 -14.66
CA ALA A 134 18.22 13.33 -15.42
C ALA A 134 18.46 14.34 -16.56
N ARG A 135 18.02 13.98 -17.77
CA ARG A 135 18.14 14.78 -19.00
C ARG A 135 16.81 15.34 -19.47
N HIS A 136 15.73 14.56 -19.29
CA HIS A 136 14.42 14.86 -19.88
C HIS A 136 13.33 15.03 -18.83
N SER A 137 13.19 14.07 -17.90
CA SER A 137 12.08 14.10 -16.95
C SER A 137 12.42 13.48 -15.60
N VAL A 138 11.80 14.00 -14.53
CA VAL A 138 11.82 13.48 -13.18
C VAL A 138 10.40 13.44 -12.65
N ALA A 139 9.85 12.25 -12.41
CA ALA A 139 8.59 12.01 -11.75
C ALA A 139 8.84 11.51 -10.33
N LEU A 140 8.38 12.21 -9.31
CA LEU A 140 8.56 11.81 -7.92
C LEU A 140 7.23 11.83 -7.17
N ALA A 141 6.81 10.69 -6.61
CA ALA A 141 5.71 10.61 -5.65
C ALA A 141 6.20 10.07 -4.31
N SER A 142 5.82 10.73 -3.21
CA SER A 142 6.17 10.28 -1.87
C SER A 142 5.07 10.61 -0.86
N TYR A 143 4.81 9.68 0.06
CA TYR A 143 3.87 9.93 1.16
C TYR A 143 4.44 10.89 2.19
N ILE A 144 5.69 10.67 2.61
CA ILE A 144 6.46 11.59 3.46
C ILE A 144 7.63 12.14 2.64
N PHE A 145 7.74 13.47 2.61
CA PHE A 145 8.91 14.13 2.05
C PHE A 145 9.30 15.30 2.95
N ASP A 146 10.37 15.11 3.70
CA ASP A 146 10.91 16.12 4.63
C ASP A 146 11.72 17.17 3.88
N SER A 147 11.82 18.39 4.42
CA SER A 147 12.63 19.48 3.83
C SER A 147 14.00 19.62 4.51
N GLN A 148 14.34 18.76 5.46
CA GLN A 148 15.58 18.81 6.24
C GLN A 148 16.38 17.51 6.09
N GLY A 149 17.64 17.53 6.47
CA GLY A 149 18.52 16.36 6.38
C GLY A 149 18.60 15.85 4.94
N ILE A 150 18.35 14.56 4.77
CA ILE A 150 18.34 13.94 3.43
C ILE A 150 17.32 14.59 2.49
N GLY A 151 16.16 14.99 3.02
CA GLY A 151 15.13 15.63 2.22
C GLY A 151 15.58 16.98 1.61
N ALA A 152 16.42 17.75 2.30
CA ALA A 152 17.00 18.95 1.73
C ALA A 152 17.89 18.64 0.52
N GLN A 153 18.66 17.55 0.55
CA GLN A 153 19.47 17.11 -0.57
C GLN A 153 18.61 16.75 -1.78
N PHE A 154 17.45 16.06 -1.56
CA PHE A 154 16.49 15.79 -2.63
C PHE A 154 15.89 17.07 -3.21
N VAL A 155 15.47 18.03 -2.38
CA VAL A 155 14.93 19.32 -2.85
C VAL A 155 15.96 20.03 -3.73
N ASP A 156 17.22 20.05 -3.31
CA ASP A 156 18.30 20.71 -4.05
C ASP A 156 18.65 19.97 -5.35
N ALA A 157 18.68 18.64 -5.36
CA ALA A 157 18.87 17.84 -6.58
C ALA A 157 17.74 18.04 -7.60
N LEU A 158 16.47 18.07 -7.14
CA LEU A 158 15.31 18.35 -7.99
C LEU A 158 15.34 19.77 -8.57
N ARG A 159 15.75 20.76 -7.76
CA ARG A 159 15.96 22.14 -8.23
C ARG A 159 17.03 22.18 -9.33
N ARG A 160 18.19 21.56 -9.10
CA ARG A 160 19.27 21.51 -10.13
C ARG A 160 18.80 20.81 -11.40
N ALA A 161 18.06 19.69 -11.28
CA ALA A 161 17.51 19.01 -12.45
C ALA A 161 16.56 19.92 -13.23
N HIS A 162 15.67 20.65 -12.53
CA HIS A 162 14.76 21.63 -13.14
C HIS A 162 15.50 22.79 -13.81
N GLU A 163 16.53 23.34 -13.18
CA GLU A 163 17.39 24.41 -13.74
C GLU A 163 18.17 23.97 -14.98
N ARG A 164 18.52 22.66 -15.07
CA ARG A 164 19.12 22.07 -16.29
C ARG A 164 18.11 21.89 -17.43
N GLY A 165 16.82 22.17 -17.21
CA GLY A 165 15.76 22.02 -18.20
C GLY A 165 14.99 20.72 -18.18
N ALA A 166 15.25 19.81 -17.23
CA ALA A 166 14.46 18.61 -17.07
C ALA A 166 13.02 18.95 -16.63
N GLN A 167 12.05 18.21 -17.16
CA GLN A 167 10.64 18.31 -16.76
C GLN A 167 10.43 17.64 -15.41
N VAL A 168 10.44 18.42 -14.33
CA VAL A 168 10.26 17.85 -12.96
C VAL A 168 8.81 17.96 -12.52
N ARG A 169 8.25 16.88 -11.96
CA ARG A 169 6.94 16.87 -11.32
C ARG A 169 7.02 16.11 -9.99
N VAL A 170 6.56 16.74 -8.89
CA VAL A 170 6.63 16.15 -7.55
C VAL A 170 5.23 16.10 -6.93
N LEU A 171 4.79 14.91 -6.55
CA LEU A 171 3.50 14.67 -5.90
C LEU A 171 3.71 14.24 -4.45
N ILE A 172 3.15 14.96 -3.49
CA ILE A 172 3.26 14.66 -2.06
C ILE A 172 1.86 14.49 -1.48
N ASP A 173 1.66 13.54 -0.57
CA ASP A 173 0.37 13.41 0.13
C ASP A 173 0.07 14.66 0.97
N ASP A 174 -1.18 15.16 0.92
CA ASP A 174 -1.56 16.43 1.53
C ASP A 174 -1.39 16.46 3.05
N VAL A 175 -1.59 15.33 3.74
CA VAL A 175 -1.43 15.24 5.20
C VAL A 175 0.01 15.59 5.60
N TYR A 176 1.00 15.08 4.86
CA TYR A 176 2.40 15.43 5.12
C TYR A 176 2.79 16.78 4.54
N ALA A 177 2.23 17.16 3.39
CA ALA A 177 2.56 18.43 2.74
C ALA A 177 2.16 19.65 3.57
N ARG A 178 1.00 19.62 4.21
CA ARG A 178 0.42 20.80 4.88
C ARG A 178 0.55 20.81 6.40
N TRP A 179 0.41 19.64 7.02
CA TRP A 179 0.32 19.54 8.48
C TRP A 179 1.69 19.41 9.17
N ARG A 180 2.74 19.14 8.42
CA ARG A 180 4.10 19.04 8.98
C ARG A 180 4.91 20.30 8.68
N PRO A 181 5.51 20.96 9.70
CA PRO A 181 6.33 22.16 9.52
C PRO A 181 7.54 21.94 8.60
N ARG A 182 8.04 20.71 8.55
CA ARG A 182 9.22 20.29 7.79
C ARG A 182 8.90 19.66 6.43
N SER A 183 7.70 19.88 5.89
CA SER A 183 7.34 19.37 4.56
C SER A 183 8.17 20.00 3.45
N ALA A 184 8.64 19.19 2.51
CA ALA A 184 9.35 19.64 1.31
C ALA A 184 8.49 20.45 0.34
N TYR A 185 7.16 20.36 0.40
CA TYR A 185 6.25 21.03 -0.54
C TYR A 185 6.53 22.52 -0.68
N ARG A 186 6.62 23.24 0.45
CA ARG A 186 6.92 24.68 0.43
C ARG A 186 8.35 24.99 -0.03
N ALA A 187 9.30 24.10 0.26
CA ALA A 187 10.69 24.25 -0.16
C ALA A 187 10.80 24.11 -1.69
N LEU A 188 10.14 23.11 -2.27
CA LEU A 188 10.04 22.90 -3.71
C LEU A 188 9.39 24.09 -4.43
N GLN A 189 8.28 24.61 -3.90
CA GLN A 189 7.63 25.79 -4.46
C GLN A 189 8.54 27.02 -4.46
N ARG A 190 9.30 27.27 -3.38
CA ARG A 190 10.26 28.39 -3.32
C ARG A 190 11.43 28.19 -4.29
N ALA A 191 11.79 26.94 -4.55
CA ALA A 191 12.80 26.57 -5.53
C ALA A 191 12.30 26.58 -6.98
N GLY A 192 11.04 26.94 -7.23
CA GLY A 192 10.42 26.97 -8.56
C GLY A 192 10.14 25.58 -9.16
N VAL A 193 10.29 24.50 -8.36
CA VAL A 193 10.03 23.13 -8.81
C VAL A 193 8.53 22.84 -8.81
N PRO A 194 7.93 22.40 -9.93
CA PRO A 194 6.52 22.03 -10.00
C PRO A 194 6.18 20.89 -9.02
N ALA A 195 5.36 21.22 -8.01
CA ALA A 195 4.92 20.29 -6.98
C ALA A 195 3.42 20.42 -6.70
N ALA A 196 2.74 19.31 -6.47
CA ALA A 196 1.33 19.25 -6.12
C ALA A 196 1.07 18.40 -4.87
N THR A 197 -0.09 18.61 -4.23
CA THR A 197 -0.51 17.82 -3.08
C THR A 197 -1.67 16.92 -3.44
N PHE A 198 -1.52 15.63 -3.17
CA PHE A 198 -2.55 14.63 -3.42
C PHE A 198 -3.67 14.73 -2.39
N ASN A 199 -4.92 14.79 -2.86
CA ASN A 199 -6.14 14.80 -2.06
C ASN A 199 -6.14 15.84 -0.93
N PRO A 200 -6.18 17.15 -1.23
CA PRO A 200 -6.21 18.20 -0.23
C PRO A 200 -7.44 18.08 0.69
N THR A 201 -7.20 17.95 2.00
CA THR A 201 -8.20 17.63 3.03
C THR A 201 -8.89 18.84 3.65
N LEU A 202 -8.37 20.05 3.44
CA LEU A 202 -8.94 21.29 4.03
C LEU A 202 -10.26 21.76 3.39
N ILE A 203 -10.67 21.13 2.29
CA ILE A 203 -11.96 21.45 1.68
C ILE A 203 -13.04 20.65 2.41
N PRO A 204 -14.04 21.31 3.09
CA PRO A 204 -15.08 20.59 3.85
C PRO A 204 -15.79 19.51 3.07
N ALA A 205 -15.99 19.72 1.78
CA ALA A 205 -16.56 18.71 0.86
C ALA A 205 -15.67 17.47 0.69
N ARG A 206 -14.38 17.50 1.07
CA ARG A 206 -13.42 16.40 0.98
C ARG A 206 -13.09 15.73 2.32
N LEU A 207 -13.64 16.19 3.44
CA LEU A 207 -13.43 15.57 4.76
C LEU A 207 -13.71 14.06 4.78
N HIS A 208 -14.70 13.61 4.01
CA HIS A 208 -15.02 12.17 3.89
C HIS A 208 -13.93 11.39 3.15
N ALA A 209 -13.08 12.05 2.38
CA ALA A 209 -11.96 11.46 1.66
C ALA A 209 -10.63 11.60 2.43
N ALA A 210 -10.67 12.09 3.68
CA ALA A 210 -9.48 12.29 4.51
C ALA A 210 -8.69 10.98 4.75
N HIS A 211 -9.34 9.83 4.62
CA HIS A 211 -8.70 8.51 4.74
C HIS A 211 -8.06 8.00 3.45
N LEU A 212 -8.35 8.61 2.30
CA LEU A 212 -7.75 8.24 1.01
C LEU A 212 -6.37 8.88 0.90
N ARG A 213 -5.30 8.09 1.03
CA ARG A 213 -3.92 8.57 1.05
C ARG A 213 -3.12 7.98 -0.10
N ASN A 214 -2.26 8.79 -0.71
CA ASN A 214 -1.28 8.30 -1.66
C ASN A 214 -0.06 7.77 -0.90
N HIS A 215 -0.01 6.46 -0.73
CA HIS A 215 1.09 5.78 -0.04
C HIS A 215 2.15 5.24 -1.01
N ARG A 216 2.05 5.56 -2.29
CA ARG A 216 3.02 5.19 -3.33
C ARG A 216 4.35 5.93 -3.10
N LYS A 217 5.44 5.23 -3.34
CA LYS A 217 6.79 5.78 -3.37
C LYS A 217 7.36 5.46 -4.73
N LEU A 218 7.36 6.45 -5.61
CA LEU A 218 7.77 6.32 -7.00
C LEU A 218 8.77 7.41 -7.34
N LEU A 219 9.90 7.03 -7.94
CA LEU A 219 10.78 7.94 -8.63
C LEU A 219 11.05 7.36 -10.02
N VAL A 220 10.81 8.13 -11.07
CA VAL A 220 11.12 7.71 -12.44
C VAL A 220 11.94 8.79 -13.09
N ILE A 221 13.06 8.41 -13.67
CA ILE A 221 14.02 9.27 -14.37
C ILE A 221 13.99 8.91 -15.85
N ASP A 222 13.70 9.89 -16.68
CA ASP A 222 13.72 9.84 -18.15
C ASP A 222 12.87 8.70 -18.76
N GLY A 223 11.96 8.09 -17.96
CA GLY A 223 11.22 6.89 -18.33
C GLY A 223 12.04 5.59 -18.33
N GLU A 224 13.33 5.63 -18.04
CA GLU A 224 14.28 4.52 -18.17
C GLU A 224 14.63 3.88 -16.83
N THR A 225 14.80 4.68 -15.80
CA THR A 225 15.16 4.19 -14.45
C THR A 225 14.03 4.51 -13.47
N GLY A 226 13.50 3.48 -12.83
CA GLY A 226 12.46 3.58 -11.80
C GLY A 226 12.98 3.20 -10.42
N PHE A 227 12.38 3.78 -9.38
CA PHE A 227 12.57 3.36 -8.00
C PHE A 227 11.22 3.22 -7.32
N THR A 228 11.06 2.15 -6.54
CA THR A 228 9.89 1.93 -5.68
C THR A 228 10.25 1.05 -4.49
N GLY A 229 9.39 1.01 -3.47
CA GLY A 229 9.61 0.25 -2.25
C GLY A 229 8.89 0.86 -1.06
N GLY A 230 9.33 0.53 0.16
CA GLY A 230 8.72 1.04 1.39
C GLY A 230 9.18 2.45 1.79
N MET A 231 10.34 2.88 1.34
CA MET A 231 11.08 4.03 1.87
C MET A 231 10.48 5.37 1.45
N ASN A 232 10.24 6.23 2.44
CA ASN A 232 9.90 7.64 2.23
C ASN A 232 11.18 8.50 2.16
N ILE A 233 11.07 9.75 1.76
CA ILE A 233 12.20 10.71 1.84
C ILE A 233 12.17 11.36 3.22
N PHE A 234 12.79 10.70 4.19
CA PHE A 234 12.65 11.02 5.60
C PHE A 234 13.92 10.69 6.40
N SER A 235 14.39 11.65 7.24
CA SER A 235 15.66 11.56 7.94
C SER A 235 15.86 10.32 8.84
N PRO A 236 14.83 9.71 9.46
CA PRO A 236 15.03 8.47 10.23
C PRO A 236 15.62 7.30 9.44
N TYR A 237 15.46 7.25 8.10
CA TYR A 237 16.11 6.23 7.25
C TYR A 237 17.56 6.57 6.87
N TRP A 238 18.05 7.77 7.23
CA TRP A 238 19.36 8.26 6.87
C TRP A 238 20.04 8.90 8.08
N ARG A 239 20.85 8.13 8.75
CA ARG A 239 21.62 8.56 9.93
C ARG A 239 23.10 8.19 9.76
N PRO A 240 23.84 8.93 8.94
CA PRO A 240 25.24 8.60 8.67
C PRO A 240 26.11 8.60 9.92
N ASP A 241 25.75 9.40 10.95
CA ASP A 241 26.48 9.47 12.22
C ASP A 241 26.11 8.36 13.22
N ALA A 242 25.01 7.63 12.99
CA ALA A 242 24.50 6.55 13.84
C ALA A 242 23.68 5.54 13.00
N PRO A 243 24.31 4.83 12.06
CA PRO A 243 23.59 3.96 11.13
C PRO A 243 22.81 2.85 11.82
N GLU A 244 23.28 2.36 12.97
CA GLU A 244 22.60 1.34 13.77
C GLU A 244 21.27 1.80 14.38
N GLN A 245 20.99 3.12 14.37
CA GLN A 245 19.73 3.72 14.82
C GLN A 245 18.82 4.12 13.65
N ALA A 246 19.26 3.93 12.42
CA ALA A 246 18.44 4.20 11.25
C ALA A 246 17.31 3.19 11.11
N CYS A 247 16.15 3.64 10.66
CA CYS A 247 15.06 2.76 10.31
C CYS A 247 15.47 1.87 9.13
N HIS A 248 15.14 0.59 9.21
CA HIS A 248 15.35 -0.34 8.11
C HIS A 248 14.21 -0.26 7.09
N ASP A 249 14.54 -0.43 5.81
CA ASP A 249 13.56 -0.60 4.74
C ASP A 249 14.24 -1.19 3.48
N LEU A 250 13.43 -1.75 2.60
CA LEU A 250 13.86 -2.20 1.28
C LEU A 250 13.31 -1.26 0.21
N HIS A 251 14.21 -0.75 -0.63
CA HIS A 251 13.86 -0.02 -1.84
C HIS A 251 14.45 -0.71 -3.06
N PHE A 252 13.95 -0.42 -4.24
CA PHE A 252 14.36 -1.16 -5.43
C PHE A 252 14.59 -0.20 -6.59
N ARG A 253 15.70 -0.38 -7.30
CA ARG A 253 15.96 0.24 -8.59
C ARG A 253 15.50 -0.71 -9.69
N LEU A 254 14.73 -0.19 -10.63
CA LEU A 254 14.15 -0.93 -11.75
C LEU A 254 14.62 -0.30 -13.06
N ARG A 255 14.95 -1.16 -14.02
CA ARG A 255 15.21 -0.79 -15.42
C ARG A 255 14.49 -1.77 -16.33
N GLY A 256 14.16 -1.33 -17.54
CA GLY A 256 13.42 -2.12 -18.52
C GLY A 256 11.93 -1.77 -18.59
N PRO A 257 11.14 -2.54 -19.34
CA PRO A 257 9.76 -2.19 -19.69
C PRO A 257 8.81 -1.98 -18.49
N VAL A 258 9.09 -2.57 -17.32
CA VAL A 258 8.27 -2.37 -16.11
C VAL A 258 8.27 -0.92 -15.64
N VAL A 259 9.28 -0.11 -15.99
CA VAL A 259 9.35 1.31 -15.63
C VAL A 259 8.19 2.10 -16.23
N ALA A 260 7.70 1.70 -17.41
CA ALA A 260 6.50 2.30 -18.01
C ALA A 260 5.25 2.15 -17.13
N HIS A 261 5.16 1.06 -16.32
CA HIS A 261 4.05 0.88 -15.37
C HIS A 261 4.13 1.88 -14.20
N LEU A 262 5.35 2.18 -13.71
CA LEU A 262 5.57 3.21 -12.69
C LEU A 262 5.22 4.59 -13.23
N MET A 263 5.72 4.90 -14.43
CA MET A 263 5.47 6.19 -15.09
C MET A 263 3.98 6.42 -15.31
N ARG A 264 3.25 5.43 -15.84
CA ARG A 264 1.81 5.53 -16.05
C ARG A 264 1.07 5.77 -14.72
N CYS A 265 1.39 5.02 -13.67
CA CYS A 265 0.81 5.21 -12.35
C CYS A 265 1.02 6.64 -11.83
N PHE A 266 2.21 7.19 -12.00
CA PHE A 266 2.51 8.57 -11.63
C PHE A 266 1.74 9.58 -12.49
N THR A 267 1.70 9.41 -13.81
CA THR A 267 1.03 10.35 -14.73
C THR A 267 -0.48 10.38 -14.51
N ASP A 268 -1.09 9.24 -14.18
CA ASP A 268 -2.51 9.13 -13.82
C ASP A 268 -2.78 9.90 -12.50
N ASP A 269 -1.99 9.65 -11.45
CA ASP A 269 -2.10 10.36 -10.16
C ASP A 269 -1.90 11.89 -10.33
N TRP A 270 -0.94 12.28 -11.15
CA TRP A 270 -0.66 13.70 -11.44
C TRP A 270 -1.82 14.36 -12.17
N CYS A 271 -2.32 13.73 -13.23
CA CYS A 271 -3.45 14.21 -14.01
C CYS A 271 -4.71 14.37 -13.14
N ASP A 272 -5.01 13.34 -12.34
CA ASP A 272 -6.18 13.34 -11.45
C ASP A 272 -6.08 14.41 -10.35
N THR A 273 -4.85 14.72 -9.92
CA THR A 273 -4.60 15.73 -8.89
C THR A 273 -4.63 17.14 -9.41
N THR A 274 -4.02 17.39 -10.57
CA THR A 274 -3.75 18.75 -11.09
C THR A 274 -4.59 19.12 -12.31
N GLY A 275 -5.15 18.15 -13.03
CA GLY A 275 -5.75 18.31 -14.35
C GLY A 275 -4.74 18.43 -15.50
N GLU A 276 -3.43 18.49 -15.20
CA GLU A 276 -2.39 18.54 -16.22
C GLU A 276 -2.17 17.16 -16.83
N ARG A 277 -2.38 17.05 -18.14
CA ARG A 277 -2.03 15.82 -18.89
C ARG A 277 -0.59 15.94 -19.37
N LEU A 278 0.25 15.06 -18.82
CA LEU A 278 1.65 14.99 -19.23
C LEU A 278 1.73 14.35 -20.62
N SER A 279 2.40 15.04 -21.56
CA SER A 279 2.52 14.58 -22.94
C SER A 279 3.36 13.32 -23.05
N LYS A 280 3.03 12.43 -23.99
CA LYS A 280 3.72 11.12 -24.17
C LYS A 280 5.23 11.23 -24.48
N GLY A 281 5.76 12.40 -24.85
CA GLY A 281 7.17 12.56 -25.20
C GLY A 281 8.12 12.10 -24.09
N PHE A 282 8.34 12.94 -23.07
CA PHE A 282 9.25 12.63 -21.96
C PHE A 282 8.61 11.79 -20.84
N TRP A 283 7.28 11.57 -20.91
CA TRP A 283 6.47 10.88 -19.92
C TRP A 283 5.89 9.56 -20.44
N GLY A 284 6.31 9.15 -21.64
CA GLY A 284 5.85 7.92 -22.28
C GLY A 284 6.73 6.71 -22.00
N GLU A 285 6.50 5.65 -22.79
CA GLU A 285 7.35 4.48 -22.76
C GLU A 285 8.76 4.82 -23.27
N PRO A 286 9.80 4.36 -22.58
CA PRO A 286 11.17 4.54 -23.05
C PRO A 286 11.33 3.90 -24.42
N PRO A 287 12.15 4.47 -25.32
CA PRO A 287 12.56 3.75 -26.51
C PRO A 287 13.22 2.43 -26.08
N ALA A 288 12.89 1.35 -26.77
CA ALA A 288 13.48 0.04 -26.51
C ALA A 288 14.98 0.12 -26.79
N THR A 289 15.78 0.47 -25.81
CA THR A 289 17.23 0.42 -25.90
C THR A 289 17.67 -1.02 -25.61
N ALA A 290 18.27 -1.65 -26.62
CA ALA A 290 18.65 -3.07 -26.64
C ALA A 290 19.81 -3.42 -25.68
N ASP A 291 20.44 -2.46 -24.99
CA ASP A 291 21.75 -2.68 -24.37
C ASP A 291 21.76 -3.08 -22.89
N GLU A 292 20.62 -3.10 -22.18
CA GLU A 292 20.56 -3.59 -20.80
C GLU A 292 19.36 -4.52 -20.58
N GLN A 293 19.30 -5.63 -21.32
CA GLN A 293 18.28 -6.63 -21.11
C GLN A 293 18.54 -7.36 -19.79
N GLY A 294 17.71 -7.09 -18.79
CA GLY A 294 17.60 -7.92 -17.60
C GLY A 294 16.92 -9.26 -17.93
N THR A 295 16.95 -10.17 -16.97
CA THR A 295 16.34 -11.50 -17.11
C THR A 295 14.98 -11.64 -16.44
N SER A 296 14.57 -10.64 -15.64
CA SER A 296 13.36 -10.73 -14.84
C SER A 296 12.10 -10.47 -15.67
N TRP A 297 11.06 -11.27 -15.41
CA TRP A 297 9.71 -10.97 -15.81
C TRP A 297 9.03 -10.18 -14.70
N ALA A 298 8.45 -9.02 -15.02
CA ALA A 298 7.87 -8.14 -14.00
C ALA A 298 6.61 -7.45 -14.48
N ARG A 299 5.76 -7.05 -13.51
CA ARG A 299 4.54 -6.28 -13.74
C ARG A 299 4.24 -5.39 -12.56
N GLY A 300 3.92 -4.12 -12.84
CA GLY A 300 3.41 -3.19 -11.84
C GLY A 300 1.96 -3.51 -11.46
N ILE A 301 1.65 -3.39 -10.17
CA ILE A 301 0.34 -3.61 -9.59
C ILE A 301 -0.07 -2.34 -8.87
N GLU A 302 -0.94 -1.59 -9.49
CA GLU A 302 -1.60 -0.45 -8.86
C GLU A 302 -2.73 -0.94 -7.97
N ALA A 303 -2.79 -0.44 -6.75
CA ALA A 303 -3.89 -0.68 -5.83
C ALA A 303 -4.44 0.64 -5.30
N GLY A 304 -5.73 0.65 -5.01
CA GLY A 304 -6.42 1.83 -4.52
C GLY A 304 -7.85 1.52 -4.10
N PRO A 305 -8.53 2.47 -3.44
CA PRO A 305 -9.93 2.33 -3.04
C PRO A 305 -10.91 2.50 -4.21
N ASP A 306 -10.42 2.76 -5.40
CA ASP A 306 -11.14 2.98 -6.65
C ASP A 306 -11.46 1.66 -7.40
N GLU A 307 -11.23 1.62 -8.69
CA GLU A 307 -11.35 0.42 -9.52
C GLU A 307 -10.22 -0.59 -9.30
N ALA A 308 -9.12 -0.14 -8.67
CA ALA A 308 -8.00 -0.97 -8.28
C ALA A 308 -8.21 -1.70 -6.93
N LEU A 309 -9.43 -1.59 -6.36
CA LEU A 309 -9.77 -2.24 -5.09
C LEU A 309 -9.58 -3.76 -5.18
N ASP A 310 -9.08 -4.33 -4.09
CA ASP A 310 -8.83 -5.76 -3.90
C ASP A 310 -7.73 -6.35 -4.82
N ARG A 311 -7.08 -5.60 -5.73
CA ARG A 311 -6.00 -6.14 -6.59
C ARG A 311 -4.86 -6.74 -5.78
N MET A 312 -4.38 -6.02 -4.76
CA MET A 312 -3.33 -6.55 -3.88
C MET A 312 -3.79 -7.77 -3.08
N ARG A 313 -5.03 -7.75 -2.59
CA ARG A 313 -5.60 -8.91 -1.89
C ARG A 313 -5.64 -10.14 -2.79
N TRP A 314 -6.14 -9.99 -4.02
CA TRP A 314 -6.16 -11.11 -4.99
C TRP A 314 -4.76 -11.59 -5.34
N THR A 315 -3.79 -10.66 -5.47
CA THR A 315 -2.39 -11.01 -5.71
C THR A 315 -1.82 -11.85 -4.57
N PHE A 316 -1.97 -11.39 -3.32
CA PHE A 316 -1.46 -12.11 -2.15
C PHE A 316 -2.15 -13.48 -1.96
N MET A 317 -3.47 -13.54 -2.11
CA MET A 317 -4.21 -14.81 -2.03
C MET A 317 -3.82 -15.78 -3.15
N GLY A 318 -3.64 -15.28 -4.37
CA GLY A 318 -3.15 -16.06 -5.50
C GLY A 318 -1.74 -16.62 -5.26
N ALA A 319 -0.84 -15.79 -4.72
CA ALA A 319 0.52 -16.19 -4.37
C ALA A 319 0.53 -17.27 -3.28
N LEU A 320 -0.27 -17.10 -2.21
CA LEU A 320 -0.44 -18.12 -1.15
C LEU A 320 -1.01 -19.44 -1.71
N SER A 321 -1.92 -19.36 -2.68
CA SER A 321 -2.48 -20.55 -3.34
C SER A 321 -1.46 -21.27 -4.23
N ALA A 322 -0.58 -20.51 -4.91
CA ALA A 322 0.47 -21.06 -5.77
C ALA A 322 1.63 -21.69 -4.99
N ALA A 323 1.86 -21.26 -3.75
CA ALA A 323 2.96 -21.71 -2.89
C ALA A 323 2.92 -23.22 -2.66
N LYS A 324 4.10 -23.88 -2.80
CA LYS A 324 4.28 -25.32 -2.55
C LYS A 324 5.25 -25.64 -1.41
N HIS A 325 6.24 -24.80 -1.17
CA HIS A 325 7.32 -25.07 -0.22
C HIS A 325 7.47 -23.99 0.84
N SER A 326 7.52 -22.72 0.44
CA SER A 326 7.81 -21.62 1.36
C SER A 326 7.09 -20.32 0.99
N VAL A 327 6.63 -19.62 2.01
CA VAL A 327 6.12 -18.25 1.95
C VAL A 327 6.88 -17.44 2.98
N ARG A 328 7.49 -16.34 2.57
CA ARG A 328 8.12 -15.37 3.46
C ARG A 328 7.45 -14.02 3.27
N ILE A 329 7.01 -13.42 4.37
CA ILE A 329 6.31 -12.13 4.39
C ILE A 329 7.08 -11.20 5.32
N TRP A 330 7.54 -10.08 4.79
CA TRP A 330 8.19 -9.03 5.56
C TRP A 330 7.32 -7.78 5.51
N THR A 331 6.79 -7.33 6.64
CA THR A 331 5.86 -6.21 6.69
C THR A 331 5.90 -5.49 8.03
N PRO A 332 5.85 -4.14 8.05
CA PRO A 332 5.82 -3.38 9.31
C PRO A 332 4.51 -3.57 10.08
N TYR A 333 3.42 -3.84 9.36
CA TYR A 333 2.08 -3.98 9.94
C TYR A 333 1.45 -5.27 9.45
N PHE A 334 1.32 -6.24 10.36
CA PHE A 334 0.69 -7.53 10.06
C PHE A 334 -0.67 -7.62 10.75
N VAL A 335 -1.68 -7.07 10.07
CA VAL A 335 -3.09 -7.04 10.53
C VAL A 335 -3.99 -7.61 9.42
N PRO A 336 -3.83 -8.90 9.09
CA PRO A 336 -4.55 -9.54 8.01
C PRO A 336 -6.05 -9.63 8.31
N ASP A 337 -6.89 -9.45 7.29
CA ASP A 337 -8.32 -9.69 7.40
C ASP A 337 -8.65 -11.21 7.34
N GLN A 338 -9.92 -11.57 7.61
CA GLN A 338 -10.32 -12.98 7.69
C GLN A 338 -10.01 -13.80 6.43
N PRO A 339 -10.23 -13.31 5.19
CA PRO A 339 -9.81 -14.03 3.99
C PRO A 339 -8.30 -14.28 3.93
N MET A 340 -7.48 -13.30 4.33
CA MET A 340 -6.03 -13.44 4.37
C MET A 340 -5.56 -14.42 5.44
N ILE A 341 -6.19 -14.40 6.63
CA ILE A 341 -5.95 -15.38 7.70
C ILE A 341 -6.27 -16.79 7.21
N ALA A 342 -7.40 -16.97 6.54
CA ALA A 342 -7.78 -18.26 5.99
C ALA A 342 -6.79 -18.75 4.92
N ALA A 343 -6.33 -17.86 4.03
CA ALA A 343 -5.35 -18.20 3.00
C ALA A 343 -3.99 -18.59 3.59
N LEU A 344 -3.48 -17.84 4.57
CA LEU A 344 -2.24 -18.15 5.30
C LEU A 344 -2.32 -19.49 6.03
N SER A 345 -3.41 -19.70 6.78
CA SER A 345 -3.65 -20.96 7.50
C SER A 345 -3.77 -22.15 6.55
N THR A 346 -4.47 -21.97 5.41
CA THR A 346 -4.59 -23.02 4.39
C THR A 346 -3.23 -23.37 3.78
N ALA A 347 -2.38 -22.38 3.50
CA ALA A 347 -1.03 -22.64 3.00
C ALA A 347 -0.20 -23.44 4.03
N ALA A 348 -0.21 -23.03 5.30
CA ALA A 348 0.51 -23.73 6.37
C ALA A 348 -0.02 -25.16 6.57
N LEU A 349 -1.34 -25.36 6.60
CA LEU A 349 -1.97 -26.69 6.72
C LEU A 349 -1.69 -27.62 5.52
N ARG A 350 -1.41 -27.07 4.35
CA ARG A 350 -0.91 -27.84 3.18
C ARG A 350 0.55 -28.27 3.31
N GLY A 351 1.23 -27.90 4.41
CA GLY A 351 2.65 -28.18 4.62
C GLY A 351 3.61 -27.13 4.06
N VAL A 352 3.11 -25.98 3.60
CA VAL A 352 3.94 -24.85 3.17
C VAL A 352 4.53 -24.18 4.42
N ARG A 353 5.84 -23.92 4.43
CA ARG A 353 6.48 -23.15 5.51
C ARG A 353 6.15 -21.68 5.34
N VAL A 354 5.28 -21.15 6.21
CA VAL A 354 4.84 -19.75 6.19
C VAL A 354 5.51 -18.99 7.33
N GLU A 355 6.32 -17.99 6.99
CA GLU A 355 7.07 -17.17 7.94
C GLU A 355 6.73 -15.70 7.72
N VAL A 356 6.46 -14.98 8.82
CA VAL A 356 6.15 -13.56 8.84
C VAL A 356 7.17 -12.85 9.71
N LEU A 357 7.83 -11.82 9.16
CA LEU A 357 8.76 -10.96 9.86
C LEU A 357 8.17 -9.56 10.01
N THR A 358 8.13 -9.06 11.24
CA THR A 358 7.57 -7.75 11.60
C THR A 358 8.44 -7.09 12.68
N PRO A 359 8.45 -5.75 12.83
CA PRO A 359 9.23 -5.10 13.87
C PRO A 359 8.67 -5.37 15.27
N ALA A 360 9.55 -5.59 16.25
CA ALA A 360 9.18 -5.68 17.66
C ALA A 360 8.64 -4.35 18.20
N ASN A 361 9.14 -3.23 17.67
CA ASN A 361 8.75 -1.86 18.03
C ASN A 361 8.19 -1.14 16.81
N GLY A 362 6.86 -0.96 16.78
CA GLY A 362 6.19 -0.20 15.71
C GLY A 362 6.18 1.30 16.00
N ASP A 363 6.13 2.11 14.94
CA ASP A 363 5.91 3.57 15.03
C ASP A 363 4.47 3.96 15.39
N HIS A 364 3.52 3.01 15.25
CA HIS A 364 2.11 3.14 15.62
C HIS A 364 1.71 2.09 16.67
N PRO A 365 1.77 2.42 17.98
CA PRO A 365 1.49 1.45 19.05
C PRO A 365 0.12 0.76 18.93
N THR A 366 -0.93 1.48 18.53
CA THR A 366 -2.29 0.95 18.37
C THR A 366 -2.36 -0.13 17.28
N VAL A 367 -1.63 0.04 16.18
CA VAL A 367 -1.55 -0.95 15.10
C VAL A 367 -0.83 -2.20 15.59
N GLN A 368 0.26 -2.04 16.34
CA GLN A 368 1.01 -3.15 16.93
C GLN A 368 0.17 -3.93 17.94
N TRP A 369 -0.60 -3.25 18.80
CA TRP A 369 -1.52 -3.91 19.73
C TRP A 369 -2.58 -4.71 18.99
N ALA A 370 -3.17 -4.12 17.94
CA ALA A 370 -4.14 -4.81 17.10
C ALA A 370 -3.51 -6.04 16.39
N ALA A 371 -2.29 -5.91 15.86
CA ALA A 371 -1.56 -6.99 15.21
C ALA A 371 -1.36 -8.17 16.17
N ARG A 372 -0.82 -7.92 17.38
CA ARG A 372 -0.60 -8.96 18.39
C ARG A 372 -1.89 -9.65 18.84
N ALA A 373 -3.03 -8.97 18.77
CA ALA A 373 -4.33 -9.56 19.05
C ALA A 373 -4.84 -10.46 17.90
N HIS A 374 -4.24 -10.39 16.70
CA HIS A 374 -4.55 -11.27 15.56
C HIS A 374 -3.63 -12.49 15.46
N TYR A 375 -2.42 -12.45 15.98
CA TYR A 375 -1.37 -13.46 15.76
C TYR A 375 -1.82 -14.89 16.08
N TRP A 376 -2.57 -15.09 17.15
CA TRP A 376 -3.02 -16.42 17.57
C TRP A 376 -3.80 -17.16 16.46
N GLN A 377 -4.55 -16.45 15.62
CA GLN A 377 -5.39 -17.02 14.58
C GLN A 377 -4.57 -17.73 13.48
N VAL A 378 -3.35 -17.28 13.24
CA VAL A 378 -2.46 -17.91 12.24
C VAL A 378 -1.43 -18.83 12.90
N LEU A 379 -0.97 -18.52 14.10
CA LEU A 379 -0.03 -19.38 14.87
C LEU A 379 -0.63 -20.74 15.17
N GLU A 380 -1.94 -20.85 15.47
CA GLU A 380 -2.64 -22.10 15.73
C GLU A 380 -2.64 -23.07 14.53
N HIS A 381 -2.39 -22.55 13.32
CA HIS A 381 -2.36 -23.32 12.08
C HIS A 381 -0.95 -23.53 11.52
N GLY A 382 0.10 -23.18 12.30
CA GLY A 382 1.49 -23.44 11.93
C GLY A 382 2.21 -22.33 11.17
N VAL A 383 1.60 -21.15 11.03
CA VAL A 383 2.31 -19.95 10.57
C VAL A 383 3.28 -19.50 11.67
N ARG A 384 4.51 -19.17 11.30
CA ARG A 384 5.53 -18.68 12.24
C ARG A 384 5.65 -17.16 12.14
N ILE A 385 5.72 -16.47 13.27
CA ILE A 385 5.85 -15.02 13.34
C ILE A 385 7.12 -14.67 14.10
N PHE A 386 7.90 -13.76 13.55
CA PHE A 386 9.14 -13.25 14.11
C PHE A 386 9.04 -11.75 14.32
N GLU A 387 9.42 -11.27 15.51
CA GLU A 387 9.50 -9.83 15.80
C GLU A 387 10.98 -9.42 15.85
N ARG A 388 11.39 -8.56 14.91
CA ARG A 388 12.75 -8.04 14.80
C ARG A 388 12.97 -6.95 15.87
N PRO A 389 13.93 -7.11 16.79
CA PRO A 389 14.32 -6.06 17.73
C PRO A 389 15.11 -4.95 17.03
N GLY A 390 15.30 -3.83 17.73
CA GLY A 390 16.09 -2.70 17.24
C GLY A 390 15.26 -1.58 16.62
N PRO A 391 15.83 -0.81 15.67
CA PRO A 391 15.13 0.24 14.96
C PRO A 391 13.92 -0.27 14.19
N PHE A 392 12.99 0.64 13.91
CA PHE A 392 11.78 0.31 13.16
C PHE A 392 12.12 -0.19 11.75
N ASP A 393 11.59 -1.36 11.42
CA ASP A 393 11.73 -1.98 10.10
C ASP A 393 10.45 -1.80 9.30
N HIS A 394 10.55 -1.06 8.20
CA HIS A 394 9.41 -0.70 7.37
C HIS A 394 9.41 -1.43 6.01
N SER A 395 10.14 -2.52 5.88
CA SER A 395 10.22 -3.34 4.66
C SER A 395 8.90 -3.98 4.28
N LYS A 396 8.60 -4.06 2.99
CA LYS A 396 7.43 -4.72 2.43
C LYS A 396 7.86 -5.65 1.31
N LEU A 397 7.80 -6.94 1.60
CA LEU A 397 8.23 -7.99 0.69
C LEU A 397 7.42 -9.26 0.92
N MET A 398 7.04 -9.94 -0.15
CA MET A 398 6.52 -11.29 -0.11
C MET A 398 7.32 -12.15 -1.09
N LEU A 399 7.76 -13.32 -0.64
CA LEU A 399 8.55 -14.29 -1.42
C LEU A 399 7.84 -15.63 -1.43
N ILE A 400 7.82 -16.30 -2.58
CA ILE A 400 7.23 -17.63 -2.75
C ILE A 400 8.23 -18.54 -3.44
N ASP A 401 8.55 -19.65 -2.78
CA ASP A 401 9.31 -20.80 -3.31
C ASP A 401 10.63 -20.44 -4.00
N GLY A 402 11.28 -19.32 -3.64
CA GLY A 402 12.52 -18.86 -4.27
C GLY A 402 12.41 -18.48 -5.73
N GLN A 403 11.21 -18.27 -6.27
CA GLN A 403 10.97 -18.02 -7.70
C GLN A 403 10.15 -16.77 -7.99
N TRP A 404 9.33 -16.35 -7.05
CA TRP A 404 8.46 -15.19 -7.18
C TRP A 404 8.60 -14.26 -5.98
N CYS A 405 8.57 -12.97 -6.25
CA CYS A 405 8.47 -11.96 -5.21
C CYS A 405 7.47 -10.86 -5.56
N CYS A 406 6.91 -10.23 -4.53
CA CYS A 406 6.15 -9.00 -4.61
C CYS A 406 6.78 -7.97 -3.67
N LEU A 407 7.12 -6.83 -4.23
CA LEU A 407 7.82 -5.73 -3.56
C LEU A 407 7.10 -4.41 -3.83
N GLY A 408 7.20 -3.43 -2.93
CA GLY A 408 6.55 -2.13 -3.15
C GLY A 408 6.11 -1.45 -1.86
N SER A 409 4.96 -0.77 -1.90
CA SER A 409 4.51 0.10 -0.80
C SER A 409 3.43 -0.51 0.09
N ALA A 410 2.74 -1.60 -0.32
CA ALA A 410 1.60 -2.15 0.39
C ALA A 410 1.99 -2.98 1.61
N ASN A 411 1.37 -2.70 2.74
CA ASN A 411 1.45 -3.49 3.97
C ASN A 411 0.38 -4.61 3.99
N TRP A 412 0.50 -5.51 4.97
CA TRP A 412 -0.47 -6.56 5.27
C TRP A 412 -1.53 -6.10 6.27
N ASP A 413 -2.16 -4.96 5.99
CA ASP A 413 -3.22 -4.36 6.81
C ASP A 413 -4.42 -3.91 5.98
N ALA A 414 -5.55 -3.68 6.66
CA ALA A 414 -6.80 -3.28 6.00
C ALA A 414 -6.70 -1.90 5.33
N ARG A 415 -5.85 -1.00 5.83
CA ARG A 415 -5.67 0.34 5.29
C ARG A 415 -4.97 0.29 3.93
N SER A 416 -3.84 -0.42 3.84
CA SER A 416 -3.12 -0.61 2.57
C SER A 416 -3.95 -1.37 1.53
N LEU A 417 -4.74 -2.35 1.96
CA LEU A 417 -5.53 -3.17 1.04
C LEU A 417 -6.85 -2.53 0.58
N ARG A 418 -7.32 -1.44 1.24
CA ARG A 418 -8.66 -0.89 0.99
C ARG A 418 -8.75 0.62 0.87
N LEU A 419 -7.86 1.38 1.48
CA LEU A 419 -7.98 2.83 1.63
C LEU A 419 -6.85 3.60 0.98
N ASN A 420 -5.64 3.07 1.00
CA ASN A 420 -4.49 3.73 0.41
C ASN A 420 -4.39 3.45 -1.10
N PHE A 421 -3.81 4.40 -1.82
CA PHE A 421 -3.26 4.17 -3.14
C PHE A 421 -1.83 3.62 -2.95
N GLU A 422 -1.61 2.41 -3.42
CA GLU A 422 -0.35 1.67 -3.30
C GLU A 422 0.18 1.32 -4.69
N PHE A 423 1.47 1.04 -4.78
CA PHE A 423 2.10 0.50 -5.97
C PHE A 423 3.08 -0.60 -5.59
N ASN A 424 2.90 -1.77 -6.20
CA ASN A 424 3.80 -2.90 -6.02
C ASN A 424 4.25 -3.44 -7.38
N VAL A 425 5.30 -4.23 -7.35
CA VAL A 425 5.80 -4.96 -8.53
C VAL A 425 5.86 -6.44 -8.17
N GLU A 426 5.19 -7.28 -8.96
CA GLU A 426 5.44 -8.71 -8.92
C GLU A 426 6.58 -9.06 -9.88
N VAL A 427 7.43 -9.99 -9.47
CA VAL A 427 8.62 -10.39 -10.22
C VAL A 427 8.75 -11.90 -10.21
N TYR A 428 9.03 -12.47 -11.39
CA TYR A 428 9.36 -13.86 -11.59
C TYR A 428 10.85 -13.93 -11.95
N ASP A 429 11.69 -14.22 -10.95
CA ASP A 429 13.15 -14.26 -11.07
C ASP A 429 13.73 -15.05 -9.90
N THR A 430 14.34 -16.20 -10.19
CA THR A 430 14.93 -17.06 -9.15
C THR A 430 16.17 -16.44 -8.51
N ALA A 431 17.01 -15.76 -9.28
CA ALA A 431 18.25 -15.18 -8.77
C ALA A 431 17.93 -14.01 -7.80
N LEU A 432 17.01 -13.13 -8.20
CA LEU A 432 16.53 -12.05 -7.33
C LEU A 432 15.84 -12.60 -6.08
N SER A 433 14.93 -13.58 -6.26
CA SER A 433 14.20 -14.18 -5.14
C SER A 433 15.14 -14.83 -4.14
N THR A 434 16.14 -15.58 -4.58
CA THR A 434 17.17 -16.19 -3.70
C THR A 434 17.98 -15.13 -2.93
N ARG A 435 18.36 -14.04 -3.59
CA ARG A 435 19.03 -12.92 -2.92
C ARG A 435 18.16 -12.28 -1.83
N LEU A 436 16.88 -12.07 -2.13
CA LEU A 436 15.92 -11.50 -1.18
C LEU A 436 15.59 -12.46 -0.04
N GLU A 437 15.55 -13.78 -0.31
CA GLU A 437 15.42 -14.80 0.74
C GLU A 437 16.61 -14.77 1.70
N SER A 438 17.82 -14.58 1.21
CA SER A 438 19.01 -14.45 2.07
C SER A 438 18.93 -13.23 2.98
N LEU A 439 18.40 -12.10 2.50
CA LEU A 439 18.18 -10.90 3.32
C LEU A 439 17.08 -11.15 4.39
N PHE A 440 15.99 -11.80 3.99
CA PHE A 440 14.92 -12.18 4.91
C PHE A 440 15.44 -13.13 6.00
N ASP A 441 16.16 -14.18 5.62
CA ASP A 441 16.69 -15.18 6.55
C ASP A 441 17.66 -14.55 7.56
N ALA A 442 18.56 -13.67 7.11
CA ALA A 442 19.46 -12.92 8.00
C ALA A 442 18.69 -12.05 9.02
N ALA A 443 17.64 -11.36 8.57
CA ALA A 443 16.81 -10.54 9.46
C ALA A 443 15.95 -11.39 10.41
N ARG A 444 15.41 -12.53 9.94
CA ARG A 444 14.66 -13.50 10.75
C ARG A 444 15.55 -14.12 11.83
N ASP A 445 16.78 -14.51 11.50
CA ASP A 445 17.70 -15.16 12.44
C ASP A 445 18.17 -14.21 13.55
N ALA A 446 18.04 -12.90 13.33
CA ALA A 446 18.25 -11.84 14.32
C ALA A 446 16.96 -11.44 15.07
N SER A 447 15.88 -12.21 14.94
CA SER A 447 14.54 -11.88 15.46
C SER A 447 14.04 -12.91 16.47
N ASP A 448 13.12 -12.49 17.33
CA ASP A 448 12.48 -13.35 18.32
C ASP A 448 11.25 -14.03 17.73
N GLU A 449 11.17 -15.36 17.81
CA GLU A 449 10.00 -16.10 17.37
C GLU A 449 8.87 -15.99 18.41
N ILE A 450 7.69 -15.60 17.97
CA ILE A 450 6.52 -15.44 18.82
C ILE A 450 5.77 -16.77 18.94
N SER A 451 5.68 -17.32 20.15
CA SER A 451 4.91 -18.51 20.39
C SER A 451 3.47 -18.22 20.84
N ALA A 452 2.53 -19.10 20.48
CA ALA A 452 1.14 -19.03 20.95
C ALA A 452 1.05 -19.09 22.49
N MET A 453 1.95 -19.83 23.14
CA MET A 453 2.02 -19.93 24.60
C MET A 453 2.42 -18.60 25.24
N ALA A 454 3.46 -17.93 24.70
CA ALA A 454 3.90 -16.61 25.19
C ALA A 454 2.79 -15.56 25.04
N LEU A 455 2.02 -15.59 23.93
CA LEU A 455 0.87 -14.69 23.73
C LEU A 455 -0.23 -14.92 24.77
N ARG A 456 -0.54 -16.19 25.10
CA ARG A 456 -1.56 -16.52 26.09
C ARG A 456 -1.13 -16.20 27.52
N ALA A 457 0.16 -16.27 27.82
CA ALA A 457 0.73 -15.96 29.13
C ALA A 457 0.75 -14.46 29.48
N ARG A 458 0.48 -13.57 28.51
CA ARG A 458 0.46 -12.12 28.76
C ARG A 458 -0.63 -11.72 29.76
N PRO A 459 -0.38 -10.70 30.62
CA PRO A 459 -1.36 -10.19 31.58
C PRO A 459 -2.71 -9.85 30.93
N LEU A 460 -3.81 -10.11 31.65
CA LEU A 460 -5.17 -9.88 31.14
C LEU A 460 -5.37 -8.44 30.67
N ALA A 461 -4.84 -7.46 31.41
CA ALA A 461 -4.94 -6.04 31.02
C ALA A 461 -4.32 -5.74 29.65
N ILE A 462 -3.16 -6.35 29.34
CA ILE A 462 -2.51 -6.23 28.03
C ILE A 462 -3.37 -6.90 26.95
N ARG A 463 -3.89 -8.09 27.21
CA ARG A 463 -4.76 -8.81 26.26
C ARG A 463 -6.06 -8.05 25.98
N LEU A 464 -6.65 -7.41 26.99
CA LEU A 464 -7.83 -6.56 26.83
C LEU A 464 -7.51 -5.28 26.01
N ARG A 465 -6.41 -4.61 26.32
CA ARG A 465 -5.94 -3.44 25.55
C ARG A 465 -5.78 -3.81 24.06
N ASP A 466 -5.06 -4.89 23.78
CA ASP A 466 -4.80 -5.36 22.42
C ASP A 466 -6.12 -5.79 21.72
N GLY A 467 -7.02 -6.44 22.47
CA GLY A 467 -8.37 -6.78 21.99
C GLY A 467 -9.22 -5.57 21.64
N VAL A 468 -9.15 -4.49 22.45
CA VAL A 468 -9.83 -3.22 22.14
C VAL A 468 -9.22 -2.59 20.89
N ALA A 469 -7.88 -2.54 20.77
CA ALA A 469 -7.23 -2.02 19.56
C ALA A 469 -7.67 -2.79 18.30
N ARG A 470 -7.85 -4.11 18.40
CA ARG A 470 -8.33 -4.96 17.28
C ARG A 470 -9.71 -4.54 16.77
N LEU A 471 -10.59 -3.98 17.60
CA LEU A 471 -11.91 -3.52 17.14
C LEU A 471 -11.81 -2.37 16.13
N PHE A 472 -10.71 -1.63 16.15
CA PHE A 472 -10.44 -0.52 15.23
C PHE A 472 -9.69 -0.93 13.97
N THR A 473 -9.36 -2.21 13.80
CA THR A 473 -8.66 -2.74 12.60
C THR A 473 -9.21 -2.23 11.26
N PRO A 474 -10.53 -2.03 11.05
CA PRO A 474 -11.04 -1.55 9.77
C PRO A 474 -10.60 -0.12 9.39
N ILE A 475 -10.06 0.65 10.34
CA ILE A 475 -9.65 2.05 10.16
C ILE A 475 -8.19 2.33 10.55
N LEU A 476 -7.51 1.36 11.19
CA LEU A 476 -6.09 1.42 11.56
C LEU A 476 -5.14 1.30 10.38
#